data_929f3c446f8f9de6df0d3d9d2936c0e1
#
_entry.id   929f3c446f8f9de6df0d3d9d2936c0e1
#
_cell.length_a   1.000
_cell.length_b   1.000
_cell.length_c   1.000
_cell.angle_alpha   90.00
_cell.angle_beta   90.00
_cell.angle_gamma   90.00
#
_symmetry.space_group_name_H-M   'P 1'
#
loop_
_entity.id
_entity.type
_entity.pdbx_description
1 polymer ?
#
loop_
_entity_poly.entity_id
_entity_poly.type
_entity_poly.pdbx_seq_one_letter_code
_entity_poly.pdbx_strand_id
1 'polypeptide(L)'
;MSLINDQRILLLEITSEFTCGKKPLNDVIEYFYNHKVAAEIKNKRAETKNILTIFCRKLFDIDNIIDQLTKKNISKRNEIVRNCIRIAIIELLELKRPAYAVINSWVEIAKNKKRLLNFSKLINAVLRKAIREGTQSNLIESKKIPNWLWQSWSETYGENESLKIINASLSEPPLDLNYTASNENFLNLKMTLPDSYRLINPGKINEIEGFEDGKWWVQDAGATIPVNILGEVKNKEVLDLCSAPGGKAMHLMSKGAQVTCIEISKTRIVTMKENFQRTELNPKIICNDVLKFKTNKKFDFILLDAPCSATGTIRKNPDLIHIKDKNDINRNVSLQKLLLKRAMEFLSDKGVLVYCVCSLEFEEGEGQIKGLLDQNEMYGQMPIQKKDYPEYKAFITKDGFIRTLPHLLSDGGIDGFFISKLHKKF
;
A
#
# COMPACT_ATOMS: atom_id res chain seq x y z
N MET A 1 14.49 -18.89 -22.99
CA MET A 1 13.04 -18.58 -22.96
C MET A 1 12.78 -17.51 -24.01
N SER A 2 11.75 -17.68 -24.87
CA SER A 2 11.38 -16.65 -25.84
C SER A 2 10.81 -15.44 -25.10
N LEU A 3 11.15 -14.23 -25.56
CA LEU A 3 10.59 -12.98 -25.06
C LEU A 3 9.09 -12.92 -25.35
N ILE A 4 8.35 -12.26 -24.48
CA ILE A 4 6.92 -12.02 -24.61
C ILE A 4 6.72 -10.71 -25.37
N ASN A 5 6.07 -10.77 -26.51
CA ASN A 5 5.79 -9.63 -27.38
C ASN A 5 4.31 -9.22 -27.45
N ASP A 6 3.43 -9.94 -26.76
CA ASP A 6 1.99 -9.65 -26.67
C ASP A 6 1.60 -9.33 -25.23
N GLN A 7 0.97 -8.17 -25.00
CA GLN A 7 0.57 -7.68 -23.69
C GLN A 7 -0.43 -8.63 -22.99
N ARG A 8 -1.37 -9.26 -23.72
CA ARG A 8 -2.33 -10.20 -23.13
C ARG A 8 -1.65 -11.46 -22.64
N ILE A 9 -0.66 -11.95 -23.38
CA ILE A 9 0.16 -13.10 -22.95
C ILE A 9 0.96 -12.72 -21.72
N LEU A 10 1.54 -11.52 -21.67
CA LEU A 10 2.24 -11.00 -20.49
C LEU A 10 1.34 -10.94 -19.27
N LEU A 11 0.14 -10.37 -19.40
CA LEU A 11 -0.86 -10.30 -18.33
C LEU A 11 -1.21 -11.69 -17.81
N LEU A 12 -1.42 -12.65 -18.72
CA LEU A 12 -1.74 -14.04 -18.35
C LEU A 12 -0.61 -14.73 -17.59
N GLU A 13 0.63 -14.52 -18.00
CA GLU A 13 1.80 -15.09 -17.32
C GLU A 13 2.00 -14.46 -15.93
N ILE A 14 1.92 -13.13 -15.81
CA ILE A 14 2.03 -12.42 -14.53
C ILE A 14 0.92 -12.84 -13.58
N THR A 15 -0.34 -12.87 -14.03
CA THR A 15 -1.46 -13.29 -13.18
C THR A 15 -1.35 -14.76 -12.76
N SER A 16 -0.81 -15.62 -13.62
CA SER A 16 -0.58 -17.02 -13.29
C SER A 16 0.51 -17.21 -12.24
N GLU A 17 1.60 -16.43 -12.32
CA GLU A 17 2.64 -16.41 -11.29
C GLU A 17 2.11 -15.85 -9.96
N PHE A 18 1.35 -14.76 -10.03
CA PHE A 18 0.77 -14.09 -8.87
C PHE A 18 -0.22 -14.99 -8.12
N THR A 19 -1.17 -15.62 -8.83
CA THR A 19 -2.19 -16.47 -8.21
C THR A 19 -1.66 -17.80 -7.67
N CYS A 20 -0.51 -18.28 -8.17
CA CYS A 20 0.18 -19.46 -7.67
C CYS A 20 1.13 -19.18 -6.49
N GLY A 21 1.63 -17.93 -6.38
CA GLY A 21 2.59 -17.51 -5.38
C GLY A 21 2.03 -16.49 -4.39
N LYS A 22 2.74 -16.25 -3.28
CA LYS A 22 2.43 -15.19 -2.31
C LYS A 22 3.41 -14.01 -2.46
N LYS A 23 3.81 -13.69 -3.67
CA LYS A 23 4.72 -12.58 -3.94
C LYS A 23 3.97 -11.28 -4.18
N PRO A 24 4.47 -10.13 -3.71
CA PRO A 24 3.90 -8.82 -4.06
C PRO A 24 3.78 -8.65 -5.57
N LEU A 25 2.67 -8.05 -6.01
CA LEU A 25 2.41 -7.87 -7.44
C LEU A 25 3.51 -7.07 -8.14
N ASN A 26 4.01 -6.02 -7.50
CA ASN A 26 5.10 -5.21 -8.05
C ASN A 26 6.37 -6.05 -8.28
N ASP A 27 6.73 -6.95 -7.37
CA ASP A 27 7.93 -7.81 -7.53
C ASP A 27 7.78 -8.76 -8.73
N VAL A 28 6.56 -9.30 -8.93
CA VAL A 28 6.27 -10.13 -10.09
C VAL A 28 6.36 -9.32 -11.38
N ILE A 29 5.79 -8.12 -11.43
CA ILE A 29 5.87 -7.22 -12.59
C ILE A 29 7.34 -6.89 -12.92
N GLU A 30 8.13 -6.48 -11.91
CA GLU A 30 9.56 -6.15 -12.09
C GLU A 30 10.34 -7.32 -12.68
N TYR A 31 10.13 -8.53 -12.12
CA TYR A 31 10.78 -9.73 -12.64
C TYR A 31 10.50 -9.95 -14.13
N PHE A 32 9.21 -9.83 -14.53
CA PHE A 32 8.84 -10.02 -15.94
C PHE A 32 9.42 -8.94 -16.85
N TYR A 33 9.32 -7.66 -16.46
CA TYR A 33 9.83 -6.55 -17.27
C TYR A 33 11.35 -6.53 -17.38
N ASN A 34 12.07 -7.00 -16.39
CA ASN A 34 13.51 -7.06 -16.41
C ASN A 34 14.05 -8.29 -17.18
N HIS A 35 13.28 -9.39 -17.26
CA HIS A 35 13.84 -10.66 -17.75
C HIS A 35 13.05 -11.32 -18.88
N LYS A 36 11.79 -10.96 -19.14
CA LYS A 36 10.93 -11.72 -20.06
C LYS A 36 10.22 -10.87 -21.11
N VAL A 37 10.15 -9.54 -20.94
CA VAL A 37 9.40 -8.66 -21.83
C VAL A 37 10.28 -8.21 -23.00
N ALA A 38 9.73 -8.33 -24.22
CA ALA A 38 10.34 -7.81 -25.43
C ALA A 38 10.33 -6.27 -25.45
N ALA A 39 11.27 -5.67 -26.18
CA ALA A 39 11.43 -4.21 -26.25
C ALA A 39 10.16 -3.50 -26.75
N GLU A 40 9.43 -4.15 -27.66
CA GLU A 40 8.23 -3.63 -28.33
C GLU A 40 7.06 -3.33 -27.38
N ILE A 41 7.01 -4.01 -26.23
CA ILE A 41 5.92 -3.80 -25.23
C ILE A 41 6.41 -3.22 -23.90
N LYS A 42 7.68 -2.85 -23.78
CA LYS A 42 8.20 -2.20 -22.56
C LYS A 42 7.47 -0.90 -22.22
N ASN A 43 7.08 -0.12 -23.23
CA ASN A 43 6.31 1.11 -23.07
C ASN A 43 4.89 0.90 -22.50
N LYS A 44 4.37 -0.34 -22.51
CA LYS A 44 3.05 -0.69 -21.96
C LYS A 44 3.06 -1.02 -20.46
N ARG A 45 4.17 -0.76 -19.76
CA ARG A 45 4.32 -1.11 -18.34
C ARG A 45 3.25 -0.47 -17.45
N ALA A 46 2.96 0.83 -17.66
CA ALA A 46 1.95 1.54 -16.88
C ALA A 46 0.55 0.96 -17.10
N GLU A 47 0.17 0.70 -18.35
CA GLU A 47 -1.11 0.07 -18.69
C GLU A 47 -1.21 -1.34 -18.11
N THR A 48 -0.15 -2.14 -18.23
CA THR A 48 -0.08 -3.50 -17.63
C THR A 48 -0.28 -3.45 -16.12
N LYS A 49 0.42 -2.53 -15.43
CA LYS A 49 0.28 -2.35 -13.98
C LYS A 49 -1.14 -1.94 -13.61
N ASN A 50 -1.76 -1.04 -14.36
CA ASN A 50 -3.15 -0.62 -14.11
C ASN A 50 -4.12 -1.80 -14.23
N ILE A 51 -4.03 -2.59 -15.30
CA ILE A 51 -4.90 -3.77 -15.49
C ILE A 51 -4.71 -4.78 -14.35
N LEU A 52 -3.47 -5.02 -13.92
CA LEU A 52 -3.18 -5.93 -12.81
C LEU A 52 -3.64 -5.40 -11.45
N THR A 53 -3.63 -4.09 -11.25
CA THR A 53 -4.19 -3.46 -10.06
C THR A 53 -5.71 -3.63 -10.01
N ILE A 54 -6.40 -3.42 -11.15
CA ILE A 54 -7.84 -3.71 -11.29
C ILE A 54 -8.11 -5.19 -11.04
N PHE A 55 -7.27 -6.08 -11.60
CA PHE A 55 -7.37 -7.52 -11.36
C PHE A 55 -7.37 -7.85 -9.86
N CYS A 56 -6.40 -7.36 -9.10
CA CYS A 56 -6.34 -7.61 -7.66
C CYS A 56 -7.54 -7.00 -6.92
N ARG A 57 -7.94 -5.78 -7.26
CA ARG A 57 -9.06 -5.06 -6.61
C ARG A 57 -10.40 -5.75 -6.81
N LYS A 58 -10.62 -6.33 -8.00
CA LYS A 58 -11.90 -6.92 -8.42
C LYS A 58 -11.93 -8.45 -8.42
N LEU A 59 -10.87 -9.11 -7.97
CA LEU A 59 -10.71 -10.56 -8.14
C LEU A 59 -11.88 -11.36 -7.57
N PHE A 60 -12.39 -11.02 -6.37
CA PHE A 60 -13.53 -11.70 -5.75
C PHE A 60 -14.82 -11.48 -6.54
N ASP A 61 -15.08 -10.25 -7.00
CA ASP A 61 -16.25 -9.93 -7.82
C ASP A 61 -16.20 -10.67 -9.17
N ILE A 62 -15.04 -10.66 -9.84
CA ILE A 62 -14.85 -11.33 -11.13
C ILE A 62 -15.00 -12.84 -10.99
N ASP A 63 -14.47 -13.42 -9.91
CA ASP A 63 -14.64 -14.84 -9.65
C ASP A 63 -16.10 -15.22 -9.41
N ASN A 64 -16.84 -14.40 -8.68
CA ASN A 64 -18.28 -14.59 -8.51
C ASN A 64 -19.02 -14.53 -9.86
N ILE A 65 -18.69 -13.58 -10.71
CA ILE A 65 -19.25 -13.46 -12.06
C ILE A 65 -18.94 -14.74 -12.87
N ILE A 66 -17.70 -15.21 -12.86
CA ILE A 66 -17.31 -16.44 -13.59
C ILE A 66 -18.13 -17.64 -13.09
N ASP A 67 -18.28 -17.78 -11.76
CA ASP A 67 -19.01 -18.90 -11.17
C ASP A 67 -20.51 -18.86 -11.53
N GLN A 68 -21.13 -17.70 -11.68
CA GLN A 68 -22.50 -17.54 -12.19
C GLN A 68 -22.63 -17.89 -13.68
N LEU A 69 -21.61 -17.58 -14.48
CA LEU A 69 -21.61 -17.82 -15.92
C LEU A 69 -21.30 -19.27 -16.29
N THR A 70 -20.67 -20.03 -15.41
CA THR A 70 -20.23 -21.41 -15.66
C THR A 70 -21.17 -22.42 -15.04
N LYS A 71 -21.50 -23.49 -15.77
CA LYS A 71 -22.34 -24.59 -15.24
C LYS A 71 -21.61 -25.46 -14.21
N LYS A 72 -20.28 -25.51 -14.28
CA LYS A 72 -19.37 -26.25 -13.39
C LYS A 72 -18.20 -25.36 -13.06
N ASN A 73 -17.78 -25.33 -11.80
CA ASN A 73 -16.62 -24.58 -11.37
C ASN A 73 -15.36 -25.02 -12.12
N ILE A 74 -14.60 -24.05 -12.60
CA ILE A 74 -13.28 -24.27 -13.18
C ILE A 74 -12.36 -24.75 -12.06
N SER A 75 -11.82 -25.96 -12.16
CA SER A 75 -11.00 -26.53 -11.10
C SER A 75 -9.72 -25.71 -10.89
N LYS A 76 -9.18 -25.71 -9.66
CA LYS A 76 -7.91 -25.03 -9.32
C LYS A 76 -6.72 -25.50 -10.18
N ARG A 77 -6.75 -26.72 -10.73
CA ARG A 77 -5.73 -27.22 -11.67
C ARG A 77 -5.71 -26.46 -12.99
N ASN A 78 -6.81 -25.80 -13.32
CA ASN A 78 -7.02 -25.01 -14.54
C ASN A 78 -7.03 -23.52 -14.24
N GLU A 79 -6.27 -23.05 -13.23
CA GLU A 79 -6.21 -21.64 -12.82
C GLU A 79 -5.82 -20.70 -13.98
N ILE A 80 -4.97 -21.17 -14.89
CA ILE A 80 -4.61 -20.40 -16.11
C ILE A 80 -5.83 -20.12 -17.00
N VAL A 81 -6.81 -21.04 -17.07
CA VAL A 81 -8.06 -20.84 -17.81
C VAL A 81 -8.91 -19.77 -17.11
N ARG A 82 -8.98 -19.83 -15.77
CA ARG A 82 -9.68 -18.84 -14.96
C ARG A 82 -9.04 -17.47 -15.11
N ASN A 83 -7.71 -17.36 -15.05
CA ASN A 83 -6.97 -16.12 -15.27
C ASN A 83 -7.19 -15.53 -16.67
N CYS A 84 -7.23 -16.37 -17.70
CA CYS A 84 -7.59 -15.94 -19.07
C CYS A 84 -8.99 -15.28 -19.09
N ILE A 85 -9.99 -15.90 -18.47
CA ILE A 85 -11.35 -15.36 -18.40
C ILE A 85 -11.40 -14.10 -17.52
N ARG A 86 -10.71 -14.07 -16.37
CA ARG A 86 -10.64 -12.91 -15.46
C ARG A 86 -10.13 -11.67 -16.20
N ILE A 87 -9.01 -11.78 -16.92
CA ILE A 87 -8.44 -10.65 -17.64
C ILE A 87 -9.36 -10.22 -18.77
N ALA A 88 -9.95 -11.15 -19.51
CA ALA A 88 -10.89 -10.83 -20.57
C ALA A 88 -12.14 -10.09 -20.05
N ILE A 89 -12.67 -10.49 -18.88
CA ILE A 89 -13.78 -9.80 -18.20
C ILE A 89 -13.37 -8.38 -17.80
N ILE A 90 -12.16 -8.18 -17.28
CA ILE A 90 -11.64 -6.82 -16.97
C ILE A 90 -11.59 -5.97 -18.23
N GLU A 91 -11.08 -6.49 -19.34
CA GLU A 91 -11.05 -5.76 -20.61
C GLU A 91 -12.44 -5.36 -21.10
N LEU A 92 -13.44 -6.23 -20.88
CA LEU A 92 -14.82 -5.99 -21.31
C LEU A 92 -15.56 -5.01 -20.40
N LEU A 93 -15.50 -5.22 -19.08
CA LEU A 93 -16.37 -4.51 -18.11
C LEU A 93 -15.73 -3.26 -17.52
N GLU A 94 -14.46 -3.33 -17.16
CA GLU A 94 -13.76 -2.23 -16.51
C GLU A 94 -13.11 -1.29 -17.54
N LEU A 95 -12.44 -1.86 -18.56
CA LEU A 95 -11.77 -1.07 -19.61
C LEU A 95 -12.69 -0.75 -20.80
N LYS A 96 -13.89 -1.32 -20.85
CA LYS A 96 -14.90 -1.12 -21.91
C LYS A 96 -14.35 -1.28 -23.32
N ARG A 97 -13.40 -2.22 -23.50
CA ARG A 97 -12.82 -2.51 -24.81
C ARG A 97 -13.86 -3.16 -25.74
N PRO A 98 -13.75 -2.98 -27.07
CA PRO A 98 -14.69 -3.57 -28.03
C PRO A 98 -14.79 -5.10 -27.88
N ALA A 99 -15.99 -5.59 -27.59
CA ALA A 99 -16.25 -6.99 -27.22
C ALA A 99 -15.77 -7.99 -28.26
N TYR A 100 -15.99 -7.70 -29.53
CA TYR A 100 -15.53 -8.54 -30.66
C TYR A 100 -14.01 -8.73 -30.62
N ALA A 101 -13.25 -7.64 -30.45
CA ALA A 101 -11.79 -7.67 -30.44
C ALA A 101 -11.26 -8.44 -29.22
N VAL A 102 -11.86 -8.25 -28.04
CA VAL A 102 -11.46 -8.96 -26.83
C VAL A 102 -11.69 -10.46 -26.98
N ILE A 103 -12.90 -10.87 -27.37
CA ILE A 103 -13.24 -12.30 -27.49
C ILE A 103 -12.35 -12.99 -28.53
N ASN A 104 -12.23 -12.42 -29.73
CA ASN A 104 -11.43 -13.04 -30.78
C ASN A 104 -9.96 -13.22 -30.37
N SER A 105 -9.35 -12.19 -29.79
CA SER A 105 -7.96 -12.26 -29.35
C SER A 105 -7.75 -13.31 -28.26
N TRP A 106 -8.61 -13.39 -27.25
CA TRP A 106 -8.47 -14.37 -26.18
C TRP A 106 -8.73 -15.80 -26.65
N VAL A 107 -9.68 -16.00 -27.59
CA VAL A 107 -9.92 -17.31 -28.21
C VAL A 107 -8.73 -17.73 -29.08
N GLU A 108 -8.11 -16.78 -29.79
CA GLU A 108 -6.89 -17.05 -30.58
C GLU A 108 -5.71 -17.44 -29.67
N ILE A 109 -5.45 -16.67 -28.61
CA ILE A 109 -4.44 -17.01 -27.59
C ILE A 109 -4.71 -18.40 -27.02
N ALA A 110 -5.98 -18.72 -26.71
CA ALA A 110 -6.34 -20.03 -26.17
C ALA A 110 -6.09 -21.17 -27.15
N LYS A 111 -6.31 -20.97 -28.45
CA LYS A 111 -6.01 -21.97 -29.50
C LYS A 111 -4.50 -22.21 -29.66
N ASN A 112 -3.69 -21.19 -29.45
CA ASN A 112 -2.24 -21.23 -29.68
C ASN A 112 -1.45 -21.65 -28.43
N LYS A 113 -2.04 -21.63 -27.22
CA LYS A 113 -1.38 -22.08 -25.98
C LYS A 113 -1.83 -23.49 -25.62
N LYS A 114 -0.89 -24.46 -25.58
CA LYS A 114 -1.14 -25.89 -25.26
C LYS A 114 -2.02 -26.09 -24.01
N ARG A 115 -1.80 -25.32 -22.95
CA ARG A 115 -2.55 -25.42 -21.69
C ARG A 115 -3.98 -24.89 -21.77
N LEU A 116 -4.33 -24.08 -22.78
CA LEU A 116 -5.64 -23.46 -22.96
C LEU A 116 -6.42 -24.08 -24.14
N LEU A 117 -5.77 -24.83 -25.03
CA LEU A 117 -6.33 -25.32 -26.29
C LEU A 117 -7.68 -26.03 -26.11
N ASN A 118 -7.76 -26.96 -25.18
CA ASN A 118 -8.98 -27.73 -24.89
C ASN A 118 -10.10 -26.88 -24.27
N PHE A 119 -9.80 -25.66 -23.82
CA PHE A 119 -10.74 -24.75 -23.16
C PHE A 119 -11.14 -23.56 -24.05
N SER A 120 -10.66 -23.49 -25.29
CA SER A 120 -10.95 -22.36 -26.19
C SER A 120 -12.46 -22.17 -26.43
N LYS A 121 -13.23 -23.29 -26.55
CA LYS A 121 -14.69 -23.26 -26.68
C LYS A 121 -15.38 -22.77 -25.41
N LEU A 122 -14.90 -23.18 -24.23
CA LEU A 122 -15.40 -22.74 -22.92
C LEU A 122 -15.15 -21.23 -22.74
N ILE A 123 -13.92 -20.76 -23.01
CA ILE A 123 -13.55 -19.34 -22.92
C ILE A 123 -14.47 -18.49 -23.81
N ASN A 124 -14.65 -18.88 -25.08
CA ASN A 124 -15.56 -18.19 -25.99
C ASN A 124 -17.01 -18.15 -25.47
N ALA A 125 -17.52 -19.28 -24.99
CA ALA A 125 -18.89 -19.38 -24.49
C ALA A 125 -19.12 -18.49 -23.24
N VAL A 126 -18.19 -18.52 -22.28
CA VAL A 126 -18.28 -17.69 -21.06
C VAL A 126 -18.22 -16.21 -21.40
N LEU A 127 -17.28 -15.78 -22.27
CA LEU A 127 -17.16 -14.36 -22.64
C LEU A 127 -18.37 -13.84 -23.41
N ARG A 128 -18.93 -14.63 -24.35
CA ARG A 128 -20.16 -14.28 -25.06
C ARG A 128 -21.37 -14.21 -24.12
N LYS A 129 -21.44 -15.13 -23.12
CA LYS A 129 -22.48 -15.12 -22.11
C LYS A 129 -22.37 -13.87 -21.23
N ALA A 130 -21.15 -13.50 -20.81
CA ALA A 130 -20.88 -12.29 -20.04
C ALA A 130 -21.43 -11.03 -20.71
N ILE A 131 -21.27 -10.91 -22.05
CA ILE A 131 -21.77 -9.76 -22.80
C ILE A 131 -23.31 -9.76 -22.89
N ARG A 132 -23.90 -10.94 -23.15
CA ARG A 132 -25.34 -11.06 -23.38
C ARG A 132 -26.17 -10.85 -22.11
N GLU A 133 -25.72 -11.41 -20.98
CA GLU A 133 -26.51 -11.43 -19.74
C GLU A 133 -26.26 -10.21 -18.84
N GLY A 134 -25.26 -9.42 -19.18
CA GLY A 134 -24.74 -8.39 -18.28
C GLY A 134 -24.15 -9.03 -17.03
N THR A 135 -23.10 -8.45 -16.49
CA THR A 135 -22.41 -9.07 -15.36
C THR A 135 -22.32 -8.09 -14.22
N GLN A 136 -23.16 -8.30 -13.22
CA GLN A 136 -22.98 -7.67 -11.92
C GLN A 136 -22.62 -8.76 -10.91
N SER A 137 -21.60 -8.50 -10.10
CA SER A 137 -21.32 -9.33 -8.94
C SER A 137 -22.46 -9.13 -7.93
N ASN A 138 -22.96 -10.24 -7.40
CA ASN A 138 -23.95 -10.25 -6.32
C ASN A 138 -23.30 -10.53 -4.95
N LEU A 139 -21.98 -10.42 -4.86
CA LEU A 139 -21.28 -10.54 -3.59
C LEU A 139 -21.61 -9.38 -2.67
N ILE A 140 -21.94 -9.71 -1.42
CA ILE A 140 -22.00 -8.74 -0.35
C ILE A 140 -20.56 -8.30 0.02
N GLU A 141 -20.40 -7.09 0.51
CA GLU A 141 -19.11 -6.45 0.77
C GLU A 141 -18.18 -7.32 1.62
N SER A 142 -18.67 -7.94 2.68
CA SER A 142 -17.89 -8.82 3.57
C SER A 142 -17.26 -10.03 2.86
N LYS A 143 -17.72 -10.39 1.66
CA LYS A 143 -17.19 -11.47 0.83
C LYS A 143 -16.20 -10.99 -0.23
N LYS A 144 -15.96 -9.70 -0.34
CA LYS A 144 -14.99 -9.10 -1.27
C LYS A 144 -13.56 -9.09 -0.71
N ILE A 145 -13.38 -9.59 0.51
CA ILE A 145 -12.08 -9.75 1.19
C ILE A 145 -12.01 -11.15 1.83
N PRO A 146 -10.80 -11.62 2.18
CA PRO A 146 -10.63 -12.89 2.89
C PRO A 146 -11.35 -12.91 4.24
N ASN A 147 -11.86 -14.07 4.63
CA ASN A 147 -12.64 -14.23 5.87
C ASN A 147 -11.86 -13.81 7.13
N TRP A 148 -10.56 -14.10 7.18
CA TRP A 148 -9.72 -13.72 8.31
C TRP A 148 -9.65 -12.19 8.50
N LEU A 149 -9.63 -11.44 7.40
CA LEU A 149 -9.56 -9.99 7.41
C LEU A 149 -10.91 -9.37 7.81
N TRP A 150 -12.01 -9.94 7.29
CA TRP A 150 -13.35 -9.58 7.72
C TRP A 150 -13.54 -9.78 9.24
N GLN A 151 -13.13 -10.94 9.77
CA GLN A 151 -13.21 -11.22 11.20
C GLN A 151 -12.39 -10.23 12.03
N SER A 152 -11.12 -10.00 11.66
CA SER A 152 -10.25 -9.06 12.36
C SER A 152 -10.85 -7.65 12.42
N TRP A 153 -11.35 -7.16 11.29
CA TRP A 153 -11.91 -5.82 11.23
C TRP A 153 -13.27 -5.72 11.93
N SER A 154 -14.16 -6.71 11.78
CA SER A 154 -15.46 -6.70 12.43
C SER A 154 -15.36 -6.80 13.97
N GLU A 155 -14.38 -7.53 14.48
CA GLU A 155 -14.08 -7.60 15.92
C GLU A 155 -13.51 -6.27 16.44
N THR A 156 -12.67 -5.59 15.65
CA THR A 156 -11.99 -4.35 16.08
C THR A 156 -12.87 -3.12 15.92
N TYR A 157 -13.56 -2.98 14.79
CA TYR A 157 -14.28 -1.76 14.41
C TYR A 157 -15.80 -1.91 14.42
N GLY A 158 -16.31 -3.13 14.52
CA GLY A 158 -17.73 -3.47 14.30
C GLY A 158 -18.06 -3.64 12.82
N GLU A 159 -19.13 -4.38 12.52
CA GLU A 159 -19.50 -4.74 11.14
C GLU A 159 -19.76 -3.53 10.25
N ASN A 160 -20.55 -2.54 10.72
CA ASN A 160 -20.91 -1.37 9.92
C ASN A 160 -19.69 -0.54 9.50
N GLU A 161 -18.73 -0.36 10.40
CA GLU A 161 -17.51 0.39 10.11
C GLU A 161 -16.60 -0.40 9.17
N SER A 162 -16.52 -1.72 9.36
CA SER A 162 -15.76 -2.62 8.49
C SER A 162 -16.28 -2.64 7.05
N LEU A 163 -17.59 -2.54 6.84
CA LEU A 163 -18.15 -2.40 5.49
C LEU A 163 -17.72 -1.10 4.81
N LYS A 164 -17.64 0.01 5.54
CA LYS A 164 -17.12 1.28 5.01
C LYS A 164 -15.63 1.18 4.68
N ILE A 165 -14.84 0.53 5.55
CA ILE A 165 -13.41 0.26 5.34
C ILE A 165 -13.21 -0.55 4.05
N ILE A 166 -13.96 -1.65 3.86
CA ILE A 166 -13.87 -2.49 2.66
C ILE A 166 -14.17 -1.67 1.40
N ASN A 167 -15.28 -0.94 1.38
CA ASN A 167 -15.69 -0.15 0.21
C ASN A 167 -14.63 0.90 -0.17
N ALA A 168 -14.09 1.62 0.82
CA ALA A 168 -13.03 2.58 0.59
C ALA A 168 -11.70 1.92 0.16
N SER A 169 -11.36 0.75 0.74
CA SER A 169 -10.14 0.01 0.41
C SER A 169 -10.17 -0.58 -1.00
N LEU A 170 -11.35 -0.92 -1.51
CA LEU A 170 -11.54 -1.45 -2.86
C LEU A 170 -11.83 -0.36 -3.90
N SER A 171 -11.84 0.91 -3.50
CA SER A 171 -11.97 2.06 -4.41
C SER A 171 -10.61 2.55 -4.90
N GLU A 172 -10.59 3.24 -6.04
CA GLU A 172 -9.37 3.86 -6.55
C GLU A 172 -9.02 5.09 -5.71
N PRO A 173 -7.79 5.19 -5.18
CA PRO A 173 -7.39 6.31 -4.36
C PRO A 173 -6.99 7.51 -5.22
N PRO A 174 -7.18 8.75 -4.73
CA PRO A 174 -6.55 9.93 -5.30
C PRO A 174 -5.03 9.89 -5.09
N LEU A 175 -4.32 10.79 -5.75
CA LEU A 175 -2.90 11.02 -5.53
C LEU A 175 -2.71 12.13 -4.49
N ASP A 176 -2.11 11.78 -3.37
CA ASP A 176 -1.66 12.77 -2.40
C ASP A 176 -0.15 13.02 -2.58
N LEU A 177 0.26 14.25 -2.41
CA LEU A 177 1.63 14.69 -2.53
C LEU A 177 2.02 15.67 -1.43
N ASN A 178 3.32 15.79 -1.20
CA ASN A 178 3.92 16.73 -0.28
C ASN A 178 5.00 17.53 -1.03
N TYR A 179 5.29 18.75 -0.59
CA TYR A 179 6.25 19.66 -1.22
C TYR A 179 7.55 19.77 -0.44
N THR A 180 8.64 20.07 -1.14
CA THR A 180 9.85 20.60 -0.49
C THR A 180 9.55 21.99 0.08
N ALA A 181 10.22 22.37 1.16
CA ALA A 181 9.99 23.64 1.85
C ALA A 181 10.05 24.88 0.95
N SER A 182 10.89 24.84 -0.09
CA SER A 182 11.05 25.93 -1.07
C SER A 182 9.94 26.01 -2.11
N ASN A 183 9.06 25.02 -2.18
CA ASN A 183 8.07 24.87 -3.26
C ASN A 183 6.66 24.61 -2.75
N GLU A 184 6.32 25.11 -1.53
CA GLU A 184 5.00 24.90 -0.96
C GLU A 184 3.87 25.26 -1.94
N ASN A 185 2.95 24.28 -2.11
CA ASN A 185 1.75 24.43 -2.94
C ASN A 185 2.01 24.98 -4.36
N PHE A 186 3.14 24.64 -4.94
CA PHE A 186 3.54 25.05 -6.29
C PHE A 186 2.45 24.80 -7.36
N LEU A 187 1.69 23.69 -7.25
CA LEU A 187 0.61 23.35 -8.18
C LEU A 187 -0.75 24.00 -7.81
N ASN A 188 -0.80 24.86 -6.80
CA ASN A 188 -2.04 25.47 -6.29
C ASN A 188 -3.13 24.43 -5.96
N LEU A 189 -2.75 23.29 -5.39
CA LEU A 189 -3.67 22.22 -5.01
C LEU A 189 -4.35 22.52 -3.67
N LYS A 190 -5.54 21.93 -3.48
CA LYS A 190 -6.22 21.97 -2.20
C LYS A 190 -5.46 21.15 -1.16
N MET A 191 -5.08 21.77 -0.06
CA MET A 191 -4.56 21.07 1.11
C MET A 191 -5.67 20.27 1.78
N THR A 192 -5.43 18.97 2.00
CA THR A 192 -6.38 18.04 2.63
C THR A 192 -6.13 17.87 4.12
N LEU A 193 -4.87 17.77 4.50
CA LEU A 193 -4.34 17.77 5.85
C LEU A 193 -3.06 18.60 5.84
N PRO A 194 -2.53 19.03 7.00
CA PRO A 194 -1.24 19.73 7.05
C PRO A 194 -0.17 18.96 6.24
N ASP A 195 0.52 19.69 5.37
CA ASP A 195 1.57 19.19 4.46
C ASP A 195 1.10 18.10 3.46
N SER A 196 -0.21 17.99 3.22
CA SER A 196 -0.77 17.06 2.24
C SER A 196 -1.69 17.74 1.26
N TYR A 197 -1.40 17.56 -0.02
CA TYR A 197 -2.12 18.17 -1.12
C TYR A 197 -2.64 17.09 -2.06
N ARG A 198 -3.90 17.22 -2.48
CA ARG A 198 -4.59 16.17 -3.25
C ARG A 198 -4.81 16.56 -4.70
N LEU A 199 -4.39 15.65 -5.59
CA LEU A 199 -4.65 15.72 -7.01
C LEU A 199 -5.62 14.59 -7.41
N ILE A 200 -6.73 14.98 -8.03
CA ILE A 200 -7.75 14.03 -8.52
C ILE A 200 -7.47 13.77 -10.00
N ASN A 201 -7.49 12.51 -10.41
CA ASN A 201 -7.21 12.07 -11.78
C ASN A 201 -5.86 12.55 -12.33
N PRO A 202 -4.75 12.24 -11.65
CA PRO A 202 -3.44 12.84 -11.93
C PRO A 202 -2.83 12.47 -13.29
N GLY A 203 -3.32 11.46 -13.99
CA GLY A 203 -2.64 10.94 -15.15
C GLY A 203 -1.32 10.23 -14.79
N LYS A 204 -0.28 10.43 -15.59
CA LYS A 204 1.04 9.87 -15.32
C LYS A 204 1.84 10.81 -14.42
N ILE A 205 2.31 10.27 -13.29
CA ILE A 205 3.00 11.06 -12.24
C ILE A 205 4.24 11.80 -12.78
N ASN A 206 5.03 11.15 -13.62
CA ASN A 206 6.23 11.75 -14.20
C ASN A 206 5.95 12.83 -15.26
N GLU A 207 4.71 12.99 -15.71
CA GLU A 207 4.29 14.06 -16.62
C GLU A 207 3.73 15.28 -15.86
N ILE A 208 3.56 15.18 -14.52
CA ILE A 208 3.09 16.31 -13.70
C ILE A 208 4.24 17.27 -13.45
N GLU A 209 4.00 18.56 -13.71
CA GLU A 209 4.98 19.61 -13.56
C GLU A 209 5.66 19.60 -12.19
N GLY A 210 6.99 19.78 -12.18
CA GLY A 210 7.79 19.82 -10.96
C GLY A 210 8.13 18.46 -10.34
N PHE A 211 7.67 17.34 -10.89
CA PHE A 211 8.04 16.03 -10.37
C PHE A 211 9.54 15.74 -10.63
N GLU A 212 9.97 15.84 -11.88
CA GLU A 212 11.38 15.61 -12.26
C GLU A 212 12.32 16.64 -11.61
N ASP A 213 11.85 17.87 -11.39
CA ASP A 213 12.58 18.92 -10.70
C ASP A 213 12.63 18.75 -9.16
N GLY A 214 12.04 17.69 -8.62
CA GLY A 214 12.06 17.40 -7.19
C GLY A 214 11.27 18.35 -6.31
N LYS A 215 10.38 19.17 -6.89
CA LYS A 215 9.58 20.16 -6.15
C LYS A 215 8.60 19.53 -5.16
N TRP A 216 8.24 18.28 -5.39
CA TRP A 216 7.31 17.52 -4.57
C TRP A 216 7.55 15.99 -4.70
N TRP A 217 6.93 15.23 -3.82
CA TRP A 217 6.93 13.76 -3.88
C TRP A 217 5.55 13.20 -3.52
N VAL A 218 5.29 11.95 -3.93
CA VAL A 218 4.06 11.24 -3.59
C VAL A 218 4.10 10.80 -2.14
N GLN A 219 3.11 11.23 -1.35
CA GLN A 219 2.94 10.81 0.03
C GLN A 219 1.47 10.88 0.42
N ASP A 220 0.92 9.77 0.96
CA ASP A 220 -0.46 9.76 1.45
C ASP A 220 -0.68 10.74 2.60
N ALA A 221 -1.86 11.32 2.67
CA ALA A 221 -2.24 12.23 3.75
C ALA A 221 -2.05 11.60 5.15
N GLY A 222 -2.36 10.32 5.31
CA GLY A 222 -2.12 9.58 6.57
C GLY A 222 -0.65 9.44 6.93
N ALA A 223 0.22 9.37 5.92
CA ALA A 223 1.66 9.26 6.13
C ALA A 223 2.35 10.58 6.52
N THR A 224 1.67 11.73 6.40
CA THR A 224 2.18 13.03 6.89
C THR A 224 1.99 13.18 8.41
N ILE A 225 0.95 12.56 8.97
CA ILE A 225 0.56 12.74 10.36
C ILE A 225 1.68 12.37 11.36
N PRO A 226 2.40 11.23 11.21
CA PRO A 226 3.47 10.86 12.15
C PRO A 226 4.55 11.93 12.30
N VAL A 227 4.92 12.59 11.21
CA VAL A 227 5.90 13.68 11.20
C VAL A 227 5.35 14.92 11.90
N ASN A 228 4.09 15.28 11.59
CA ASN A 228 3.46 16.47 12.15
C ASN A 228 3.23 16.39 13.67
N ILE A 229 2.98 15.21 14.22
CA ILE A 229 2.81 15.02 15.67
C ILE A 229 4.12 14.79 16.42
N LEU A 230 5.24 14.55 15.73
CA LEU A 230 6.53 14.31 16.38
C LEU A 230 6.95 15.54 17.21
N GLY A 231 6.68 16.75 16.71
CA GLY A 231 6.96 18.03 17.37
C GLY A 231 7.78 18.97 16.50
N GLU A 232 8.33 20.02 17.13
CA GLU A 232 9.16 20.98 16.44
C GLU A 232 10.56 20.40 16.16
N VAL A 233 10.79 20.02 14.93
CA VAL A 233 12.02 19.32 14.50
C VAL A 233 13.03 20.21 13.78
N LYS A 234 12.72 21.48 13.55
CA LYS A 234 13.62 22.42 12.87
C LYS A 234 14.97 22.51 13.57
N ASN A 235 16.07 22.32 12.83
CA ASN A 235 17.44 22.25 13.34
C ASN A 235 17.69 21.16 14.39
N LYS A 236 16.81 20.15 14.50
CA LYS A 236 16.95 19.01 15.41
C LYS A 236 17.43 17.78 14.66
N GLU A 237 18.15 16.93 15.39
CA GLU A 237 18.52 15.61 14.89
C GLU A 237 17.39 14.62 15.12
N VAL A 238 16.96 13.97 14.05
CA VAL A 238 15.89 12.96 14.06
C VAL A 238 16.43 11.62 13.58
N LEU A 239 16.14 10.58 14.32
CA LEU A 239 16.41 9.20 13.91
C LEU A 239 15.15 8.61 13.27
N ASP A 240 15.23 8.31 11.98
CA ASP A 240 14.15 7.66 11.22
C ASP A 240 14.49 6.18 11.03
N LEU A 241 13.69 5.31 11.63
CA LEU A 241 13.89 3.87 11.65
C LEU A 241 12.96 3.17 10.67
N CYS A 242 13.51 2.24 9.88
CA CYS A 242 12.83 1.55 8.77
C CYS A 242 12.38 2.54 7.67
N SER A 243 13.28 3.47 7.32
CA SER A 243 12.98 4.72 6.60
C SER A 243 12.51 4.55 5.16
N ALA A 244 12.81 3.44 4.47
CA ALA A 244 12.52 3.32 3.04
C ALA A 244 11.00 3.25 2.74
N PRO A 245 10.53 3.93 1.68
CA PRO A 245 11.27 4.51 0.56
C PRO A 245 11.71 5.98 0.77
N GLY A 246 11.64 6.55 1.99
CA GLY A 246 12.16 7.87 2.34
C GLY A 246 11.12 8.98 2.42
N GLY A 247 9.84 8.72 2.19
CA GLY A 247 8.80 9.76 2.18
C GLY A 247 8.69 10.54 3.50
N LYS A 248 8.73 9.85 4.66
CA LYS A 248 8.71 10.50 5.97
C LYS A 248 10.02 11.22 6.28
N ALA A 249 11.17 10.66 5.84
CA ALA A 249 12.45 11.34 5.94
C ALA A 249 12.49 12.65 5.13
N MET A 250 11.99 12.64 3.88
CA MET A 250 11.84 13.85 3.07
C MET A 250 10.96 14.88 3.78
N HIS A 251 9.85 14.46 4.37
CA HIS A 251 8.96 15.34 5.12
C HIS A 251 9.63 15.92 6.38
N LEU A 252 10.39 15.13 7.14
CA LEU A 252 11.19 15.63 8.27
C LEU A 252 12.20 16.70 7.81
N MET A 253 12.92 16.44 6.71
CA MET A 253 13.89 17.37 6.17
C MET A 253 13.24 18.64 5.59
N SER A 254 12.07 18.54 4.97
CA SER A 254 11.34 19.74 4.50
C SER A 254 10.93 20.66 5.67
N LYS A 255 10.79 20.09 6.88
CA LYS A 255 10.59 20.86 8.13
C LYS A 255 11.91 21.31 8.78
N GLY A 256 13.05 21.14 8.11
CA GLY A 256 14.35 21.58 8.58
C GLY A 256 15.06 20.65 9.57
N ALA A 257 14.64 19.39 9.69
CA ALA A 257 15.31 18.40 10.52
C ALA A 257 16.62 17.89 9.89
N GLN A 258 17.58 17.50 10.73
CA GLN A 258 18.77 16.75 10.35
C GLN A 258 18.48 15.25 10.54
N VAL A 259 18.23 14.51 9.45
CA VAL A 259 17.72 13.16 9.53
C VAL A 259 18.83 12.11 9.36
N THR A 260 18.85 11.14 10.28
CA THR A 260 19.59 9.88 10.12
C THR A 260 18.62 8.76 9.86
N CYS A 261 18.70 8.17 8.68
CA CYS A 261 17.86 7.07 8.21
C CYS A 261 18.53 5.73 8.45
N ILE A 262 17.82 4.76 9.04
CA ILE A 262 18.26 3.36 9.14
C ILE A 262 17.31 2.48 8.34
N GLU A 263 17.90 1.72 7.40
CA GLU A 263 17.14 0.77 6.56
C GLU A 263 17.99 -0.50 6.33
N ILE A 264 17.36 -1.66 6.47
CA ILE A 264 18.03 -2.95 6.31
C ILE A 264 18.17 -3.37 4.83
N SER A 265 17.22 -2.98 3.99
CA SER A 265 17.14 -3.44 2.61
C SER A 265 18.00 -2.59 1.66
N LYS A 266 19.07 -3.20 1.13
CA LYS A 266 19.94 -2.56 0.12
C LYS A 266 19.15 -2.11 -1.13
N THR A 267 18.18 -2.90 -1.56
CA THR A 267 17.35 -2.57 -2.74
C THR A 267 16.44 -1.37 -2.48
N ARG A 268 15.81 -1.30 -1.30
CA ARG A 268 14.98 -0.16 -0.93
C ARG A 268 15.81 1.12 -0.72
N ILE A 269 17.07 1.00 -0.27
CA ILE A 269 18.01 2.13 -0.16
C ILE A 269 18.32 2.74 -1.52
N VAL A 270 18.36 1.94 -2.60
CA VAL A 270 18.54 2.50 -3.96
C VAL A 270 17.40 3.46 -4.29
N THR A 271 16.16 3.03 -4.12
CA THR A 271 14.97 3.89 -4.34
C THR A 271 14.97 5.12 -3.42
N MET A 272 15.39 4.96 -2.16
CA MET A 272 15.55 6.11 -1.26
C MET A 272 16.54 7.15 -1.81
N LYS A 273 17.70 6.69 -2.26
CA LYS A 273 18.73 7.58 -2.82
C LYS A 273 18.25 8.30 -4.06
N GLU A 274 17.53 7.62 -4.96
CA GLU A 274 16.91 8.22 -6.14
C GLU A 274 15.91 9.32 -5.74
N ASN A 275 15.05 9.05 -4.74
CA ASN A 275 14.11 10.03 -4.22
C ASN A 275 14.82 11.25 -3.62
N PHE A 276 15.84 11.04 -2.78
CA PHE A 276 16.57 12.14 -2.15
C PHE A 276 17.38 12.94 -3.17
N GLN A 277 17.99 12.29 -4.15
CA GLN A 277 18.70 12.97 -5.24
C GLN A 277 17.76 13.86 -6.04
N ARG A 278 16.57 13.34 -6.41
CA ARG A 278 15.55 14.07 -7.16
C ARG A 278 15.02 15.30 -6.39
N THR A 279 14.83 15.18 -5.08
CA THR A 279 14.31 16.24 -4.21
C THR A 279 15.40 17.12 -3.60
N GLU A 280 16.67 16.92 -3.97
CA GLU A 280 17.84 17.64 -3.46
C GLU A 280 17.97 17.61 -1.92
N LEU A 281 17.43 16.54 -1.29
CA LEU A 281 17.50 16.33 0.14
C LEU A 281 18.64 15.34 0.47
N ASN A 282 19.40 15.60 1.54
CA ASN A 282 20.61 14.85 1.83
C ASN A 282 20.66 14.33 3.28
N PRO A 283 19.92 13.24 3.63
CA PRO A 283 20.01 12.65 4.95
C PRO A 283 21.24 11.76 5.09
N LYS A 284 21.61 11.47 6.33
CA LYS A 284 22.60 10.40 6.61
C LYS A 284 21.90 9.04 6.50
N ILE A 285 22.30 8.21 5.52
CA ILE A 285 21.72 6.87 5.32
C ILE A 285 22.67 5.81 5.87
N ILE A 286 22.15 4.92 6.73
CA ILE A 286 22.86 3.78 7.31
C ILE A 286 22.14 2.50 6.89
N CYS A 287 22.81 1.67 6.08
CA CYS A 287 22.34 0.33 5.74
C CYS A 287 22.63 -0.62 6.91
N ASN A 288 21.66 -0.81 7.78
CA ASN A 288 21.81 -1.70 8.94
C ASN A 288 20.44 -2.22 9.42
N ASP A 289 20.47 -3.35 10.11
CA ASP A 289 19.34 -3.84 10.90
C ASP A 289 19.25 -2.99 12.17
N VAL A 290 18.08 -2.40 12.43
CA VAL A 290 17.81 -1.59 13.63
C VAL A 290 18.13 -2.37 14.92
N LEU A 291 17.86 -3.68 14.95
CA LEU A 291 18.15 -4.54 16.10
C LEU A 291 19.64 -4.74 16.35
N LYS A 292 20.46 -4.61 15.30
CA LYS A 292 21.93 -4.76 15.36
C LYS A 292 22.68 -3.44 15.39
N PHE A 293 21.99 -2.34 15.11
CA PHE A 293 22.59 -1.01 15.09
C PHE A 293 23.06 -0.62 16.49
N LYS A 294 24.31 -0.19 16.58
CA LYS A 294 24.95 0.23 17.84
C LYS A 294 25.34 1.70 17.76
N THR A 295 24.93 2.45 18.76
CA THR A 295 25.33 3.86 18.94
C THR A 295 25.22 4.22 20.42
N ASN A 296 26.14 5.05 20.91
CA ASN A 296 26.07 5.65 22.23
C ASN A 296 25.25 6.95 22.21
N LYS A 297 24.93 7.45 21.01
CA LYS A 297 24.12 8.65 20.83
C LYS A 297 22.69 8.39 21.22
N LYS A 298 22.10 9.34 21.94
CA LYS A 298 20.66 9.41 22.20
C LYS A 298 20.05 10.49 21.32
N PHE A 299 18.79 10.28 20.95
CA PHE A 299 18.06 11.19 20.06
C PHE A 299 16.84 11.74 20.79
N ASP A 300 16.62 13.04 20.63
CA ASP A 300 15.45 13.71 21.18
C ASP A 300 14.19 13.40 20.35
N PHE A 301 14.34 13.07 19.09
CA PHE A 301 13.25 12.73 18.19
C PHE A 301 13.54 11.43 17.45
N ILE A 302 12.61 10.49 17.58
CA ILE A 302 12.68 9.20 16.87
C ILE A 302 11.35 8.98 16.16
N LEU A 303 11.41 8.64 14.87
CA LEU A 303 10.29 8.13 14.11
C LEU A 303 10.54 6.63 13.85
N LEU A 304 9.60 5.78 14.25
CA LEU A 304 9.60 4.35 13.92
C LEU A 304 8.39 4.05 13.04
N ASP A 305 8.62 4.01 11.71
CA ASP A 305 7.66 3.51 10.73
C ASP A 305 7.85 2.00 10.60
N ALA A 306 7.22 1.26 11.52
CA ALA A 306 7.52 -0.15 11.69
C ALA A 306 7.03 -1.01 10.51
N PRO A 307 7.80 -2.04 10.10
CA PRO A 307 7.33 -3.02 9.12
C PRO A 307 6.03 -3.65 9.61
N CYS A 308 5.00 -3.72 8.76
CA CYS A 308 3.67 -4.19 9.13
C CYS A 308 3.00 -4.94 7.98
N SER A 309 1.78 -5.43 8.21
CA SER A 309 0.96 -6.06 7.18
C SER A 309 0.55 -5.12 6.06
N ALA A 310 0.57 -3.82 6.31
CA ALA A 310 0.15 -2.74 5.42
C ALA A 310 -1.33 -2.81 5.00
N THR A 311 -2.21 -3.44 5.78
CA THR A 311 -3.63 -3.61 5.48
C THR A 311 -4.38 -2.27 5.37
N GLY A 312 -3.83 -1.20 5.94
CA GLY A 312 -4.34 0.17 5.77
C GLY A 312 -4.09 0.78 4.39
N THR A 313 -3.24 0.15 3.56
CA THR A 313 -2.87 0.66 2.22
C THR A 313 -3.46 -0.16 1.07
N ILE A 314 -4.40 -1.06 1.34
CA ILE A 314 -5.04 -1.94 0.34
C ILE A 314 -5.58 -1.13 -0.86
N ARG A 315 -6.11 0.06 -0.64
CA ARG A 315 -6.60 0.94 -1.73
C ARG A 315 -5.53 1.24 -2.80
N LYS A 316 -4.25 1.30 -2.41
CA LYS A 316 -3.09 1.50 -3.29
C LYS A 316 -2.44 0.19 -3.69
N ASN A 317 -2.47 -0.79 -2.79
CA ASN A 317 -1.84 -2.09 -2.92
C ASN A 317 -2.88 -3.22 -2.75
N PRO A 318 -3.85 -3.36 -3.70
CA PRO A 318 -4.94 -4.31 -3.55
C PRO A 318 -4.50 -5.78 -3.62
N ASP A 319 -3.28 -6.06 -4.03
CA ASP A 319 -2.67 -7.39 -3.98
C ASP A 319 -2.50 -7.91 -2.54
N LEU A 320 -2.38 -7.02 -1.55
CA LEU A 320 -2.22 -7.38 -0.13
C LEU A 320 -3.34 -8.29 0.37
N ILE A 321 -4.59 -8.09 -0.07
CA ILE A 321 -5.72 -8.95 0.33
C ILE A 321 -5.59 -10.40 -0.15
N HIS A 322 -4.73 -10.67 -1.13
CA HIS A 322 -4.53 -12.00 -1.71
C HIS A 322 -3.26 -12.69 -1.21
N ILE A 323 -2.27 -11.92 -0.76
CA ILE A 323 -0.96 -12.44 -0.38
C ILE A 323 -0.73 -12.48 1.12
N LYS A 324 -1.46 -11.68 1.92
CA LYS A 324 -1.34 -11.64 3.37
C LYS A 324 -2.24 -12.65 4.08
N ASP A 325 -1.77 -13.13 5.23
CA ASP A 325 -2.54 -13.98 6.13
C ASP A 325 -2.24 -13.68 7.62
N LYS A 326 -2.93 -14.36 8.54
CA LYS A 326 -2.72 -14.19 10.00
C LYS A 326 -1.28 -14.48 10.44
N ASN A 327 -0.55 -15.37 9.77
CA ASN A 327 0.83 -15.65 10.12
C ASN A 327 1.76 -14.47 9.79
N ASP A 328 1.45 -13.72 8.73
CA ASP A 328 2.17 -12.49 8.43
C ASP A 328 2.00 -11.46 9.56
N ILE A 329 0.76 -11.29 10.07
CA ILE A 329 0.48 -10.41 11.21
C ILE A 329 1.32 -10.84 12.42
N ASN A 330 1.28 -12.11 12.81
CA ASN A 330 2.00 -12.64 13.97
C ASN A 330 3.53 -12.42 13.85
N ARG A 331 4.10 -12.60 12.66
CA ARG A 331 5.53 -12.34 12.40
C ARG A 331 5.86 -10.85 12.57
N ASN A 332 5.04 -9.98 12.01
CA ASN A 332 5.23 -8.54 12.12
C ASN A 332 5.08 -8.06 13.57
N VAL A 333 4.06 -8.52 14.29
CA VAL A 333 3.84 -8.21 15.73
C VAL A 333 5.08 -8.55 16.55
N SER A 334 5.68 -9.73 16.31
CA SER A 334 6.89 -10.15 17.01
C SER A 334 8.09 -9.24 16.70
N LEU A 335 8.25 -8.85 15.43
CA LEU A 335 9.31 -7.95 15.00
C LEU A 335 9.10 -6.52 15.53
N GLN A 336 7.89 -6.00 15.43
CA GLN A 336 7.52 -4.65 15.91
C GLN A 336 7.79 -4.48 17.40
N LYS A 337 7.49 -5.51 18.21
CA LYS A 337 7.80 -5.51 19.65
C LYS A 337 9.28 -5.31 19.91
N LEU A 338 10.15 -6.01 19.19
CA LEU A 338 11.61 -5.89 19.31
C LEU A 338 12.09 -4.51 18.82
N LEU A 339 11.59 -4.05 17.67
CA LEU A 339 11.95 -2.75 17.09
C LEU A 339 11.53 -1.60 18.02
N LEU A 340 10.34 -1.66 18.58
CA LEU A 340 9.80 -0.63 19.46
C LEU A 340 10.64 -0.53 20.74
N LYS A 341 10.95 -1.68 21.36
CA LYS A 341 11.86 -1.72 22.52
C LYS A 341 13.22 -1.12 22.17
N ARG A 342 13.79 -1.51 21.03
CA ARG A 342 15.09 -1.00 20.57
C ARG A 342 15.07 0.49 20.29
N ALA A 343 14.01 1.02 19.68
CA ALA A 343 13.83 2.44 19.45
C ALA A 343 13.79 3.25 20.77
N MET A 344 13.10 2.73 21.79
CA MET A 344 13.08 3.36 23.14
C MET A 344 14.47 3.39 23.79
N GLU A 345 15.36 2.43 23.50
CA GLU A 345 16.74 2.46 23.99
C GLU A 345 17.56 3.60 23.37
N PHE A 346 17.28 4.00 22.12
CA PHE A 346 17.95 5.13 21.47
C PHE A 346 17.41 6.49 21.92
N LEU A 347 16.24 6.53 22.54
CA LEU A 347 15.60 7.77 22.96
C LEU A 347 16.36 8.43 24.12
N SER A 348 16.54 9.75 24.06
CA SER A 348 17.01 10.53 25.20
C SER A 348 15.95 10.60 26.30
N ASP A 349 16.33 11.04 27.51
CA ASP A 349 15.39 11.06 28.63
C ASP A 349 14.20 11.98 28.37
N LYS A 350 14.40 13.14 27.75
CA LYS A 350 13.34 14.10 27.36
C LYS A 350 12.84 13.91 25.93
N GLY A 351 13.25 12.81 25.29
CA GLY A 351 12.95 12.56 23.89
C GLY A 351 11.52 12.09 23.65
N VAL A 352 11.11 12.25 22.41
CA VAL A 352 9.81 11.84 21.88
C VAL A 352 10.02 10.80 20.78
N LEU A 353 9.33 9.68 20.91
CA LEU A 353 9.24 8.66 19.88
C LEU A 353 7.82 8.63 19.31
N VAL A 354 7.71 8.71 17.98
CA VAL A 354 6.47 8.40 17.29
C VAL A 354 6.59 7.01 16.66
N TYR A 355 5.73 6.11 17.11
CA TYR A 355 5.51 4.80 16.50
C TYR A 355 4.36 4.89 15.52
N CYS A 356 4.53 4.39 14.32
CA CYS A 356 3.43 4.29 13.36
C CYS A 356 3.51 3.01 12.52
N VAL A 357 2.34 2.55 12.09
CA VAL A 357 2.16 1.44 11.14
C VAL A 357 1.02 1.77 10.18
N CYS A 358 1.18 1.43 8.91
CA CYS A 358 0.11 1.53 7.92
C CYS A 358 -0.79 0.27 7.93
N SER A 359 -1.21 -0.14 9.12
CA SER A 359 -2.01 -1.34 9.37
C SER A 359 -3.32 -1.00 10.09
N LEU A 360 -4.37 -1.72 9.76
CA LEU A 360 -5.66 -1.68 10.45
C LEU A 360 -5.77 -2.74 11.56
N GLU A 361 -4.78 -3.61 11.72
CA GLU A 361 -4.80 -4.68 12.70
C GLU A 361 -4.51 -4.14 14.10
N PHE A 362 -5.35 -4.51 15.07
CA PHE A 362 -5.22 -4.10 16.47
C PHE A 362 -3.87 -4.54 17.06
N GLU A 363 -3.43 -5.75 16.73
CA GLU A 363 -2.21 -6.36 17.25
C GLU A 363 -0.94 -5.62 16.80
N GLU A 364 -0.97 -4.98 15.60
CA GLU A 364 0.15 -4.19 15.08
C GLU A 364 0.12 -2.73 15.57
N GLY A 365 -1.02 -2.26 16.06
CA GLY A 365 -1.25 -0.91 16.59
C GLY A 365 -1.34 -0.84 18.09
N GLU A 366 -2.56 -0.73 18.59
CA GLU A 366 -2.90 -0.56 20.01
C GLU A 366 -2.30 -1.67 20.88
N GLY A 367 -2.30 -2.89 20.37
CA GLY A 367 -1.73 -4.06 21.07
C GLY A 367 -0.24 -3.93 21.36
N GLN A 368 0.54 -3.32 20.42
CA GLN A 368 1.98 -3.08 20.63
C GLN A 368 2.23 -2.08 21.75
N ILE A 369 1.47 -0.99 21.77
CA ILE A 369 1.67 0.05 22.78
C ILE A 369 1.26 -0.45 24.16
N LYS A 370 0.10 -1.11 24.26
CA LYS A 370 -0.33 -1.75 25.50
C LYS A 370 0.73 -2.71 26.01
N GLY A 371 1.19 -3.64 25.17
CA GLY A 371 2.21 -4.61 25.56
C GLY A 371 3.56 -4.01 25.96
N LEU A 372 3.96 -2.86 25.39
CA LEU A 372 5.16 -2.14 25.78
C LEU A 372 5.00 -1.52 27.18
N LEU A 373 3.88 -0.84 27.42
CA LEU A 373 3.62 -0.11 28.66
C LEU A 373 3.39 -1.07 29.83
N ASP A 374 2.70 -2.19 29.62
CA ASP A 374 2.46 -3.22 30.64
C ASP A 374 3.76 -3.90 31.07
N GLN A 375 4.79 -3.96 30.21
CA GLN A 375 6.07 -4.62 30.50
C GLN A 375 7.16 -3.68 31.00
N ASN A 376 6.96 -2.36 30.98
CA ASN A 376 8.00 -1.42 31.37
C ASN A 376 7.41 -0.10 31.89
N GLU A 377 7.46 0.08 33.19
CA GLU A 377 6.96 1.28 33.89
C GLU A 377 7.73 2.56 33.56
N MET A 378 8.98 2.44 33.05
CA MET A 378 9.79 3.59 32.61
C MET A 378 9.33 4.23 31.33
N TYR A 379 8.39 3.63 30.60
CA TYR A 379 7.87 4.17 29.35
C TYR A 379 6.46 4.72 29.55
N GLY A 380 6.13 5.76 28.84
CA GLY A 380 4.83 6.42 28.91
C GLY A 380 4.31 6.77 27.51
N GLN A 381 2.99 6.73 27.39
CA GLN A 381 2.32 7.35 26.27
C GLN A 381 2.19 8.85 26.52
N MET A 382 2.36 9.64 25.48
CA MET A 382 1.96 11.05 25.43
C MET A 382 0.62 11.14 24.68
N PRO A 383 -0.52 11.20 25.36
CA PRO A 383 -1.81 11.18 24.70
C PRO A 383 -1.97 12.36 23.73
N ILE A 384 -2.31 12.07 22.50
CA ILE A 384 -2.58 13.09 21.49
C ILE A 384 -3.98 13.66 21.75
N GLN A 385 -4.08 14.97 22.00
CA GLN A 385 -5.33 15.60 22.39
C GLN A 385 -5.93 16.42 21.25
N LYS A 386 -7.27 16.38 21.12
CA LYS A 386 -8.01 17.10 20.06
C LYS A 386 -7.81 18.61 20.11
N LYS A 387 -7.52 19.18 21.29
CA LYS A 387 -7.26 20.62 21.46
C LYS A 387 -5.92 21.04 20.88
N ASP A 388 -4.90 20.14 20.94
CA ASP A 388 -3.54 20.41 20.47
C ASP A 388 -3.36 20.14 18.97
N TYR A 389 -4.25 19.30 18.41
CA TYR A 389 -4.24 18.87 17.01
C TYR A 389 -5.66 18.90 16.42
N PRO A 390 -6.30 20.08 16.31
CA PRO A 390 -7.68 20.22 15.86
C PRO A 390 -7.91 19.71 14.44
N GLU A 391 -6.89 19.77 13.57
CA GLU A 391 -6.90 19.27 12.20
C GLU A 391 -7.04 17.75 12.13
N TYR A 392 -6.59 17.01 13.15
CA TYR A 392 -6.68 15.56 13.23
C TYR A 392 -7.78 15.04 14.15
N LYS A 393 -8.68 15.92 14.63
CA LYS A 393 -9.71 15.60 15.64
C LYS A 393 -10.58 14.39 15.29
N ALA A 394 -10.81 14.16 13.98
CA ALA A 394 -11.60 13.03 13.48
C ALA A 394 -10.89 11.67 13.62
N PHE A 395 -9.56 11.69 13.74
CA PHE A 395 -8.72 10.50 13.80
C PHE A 395 -8.21 10.20 15.21
N ILE A 396 -8.37 11.14 16.17
CA ILE A 396 -7.90 10.98 17.55
C ILE A 396 -8.89 10.12 18.33
N THR A 397 -8.41 8.97 18.81
CA THR A 397 -9.18 8.03 19.63
C THR A 397 -9.34 8.55 21.06
N LYS A 398 -10.26 7.93 21.82
CA LYS A 398 -10.46 8.25 23.26
C LYS A 398 -9.22 7.99 24.10
N ASP A 399 -8.38 7.06 23.68
CA ASP A 399 -7.14 6.67 24.39
C ASP A 399 -5.94 7.53 23.98
N GLY A 400 -6.14 8.57 23.15
CA GLY A 400 -5.10 9.51 22.73
C GLY A 400 -4.14 8.95 21.67
N PHE A 401 -4.57 8.00 20.87
CA PHE A 401 -3.90 7.56 19.64
C PHE A 401 -4.47 8.28 18.42
N ILE A 402 -3.78 8.22 17.30
CA ILE A 402 -4.39 8.49 16.00
C ILE A 402 -4.65 7.17 15.28
N ARG A 403 -5.88 7.00 14.81
CA ARG A 403 -6.33 5.90 13.97
C ARG A 403 -7.04 6.47 12.75
N THR A 404 -6.38 6.44 11.60
CA THR A 404 -7.03 6.75 10.33
C THR A 404 -7.65 5.49 9.74
N LEU A 405 -8.82 5.63 9.13
CA LEU A 405 -9.52 4.56 8.43
C LEU A 405 -9.79 5.00 6.97
N PRO A 406 -9.77 4.08 6.00
CA PRO A 406 -9.79 4.40 4.57
C PRO A 406 -10.90 5.34 4.11
N HIS A 407 -12.05 5.39 4.80
CA HIS A 407 -13.21 6.21 4.45
C HIS A 407 -13.31 7.56 5.19
N LEU A 408 -12.41 7.86 6.17
CA LEU A 408 -12.59 9.01 7.06
C LEU A 408 -12.23 10.38 6.47
N LEU A 409 -11.60 10.44 5.31
CA LEU A 409 -11.30 11.70 4.64
C LEU A 409 -12.18 11.83 3.39
N SER A 410 -12.73 13.04 3.16
CA SER A 410 -13.50 13.33 1.94
C SER A 410 -12.65 13.17 0.67
N ASP A 411 -13.33 13.13 -0.48
CA ASP A 411 -12.67 13.14 -1.80
C ASP A 411 -11.70 11.98 -2.03
N GLY A 412 -12.11 10.75 -1.67
CA GLY A 412 -11.38 9.52 -1.97
C GLY A 412 -10.62 8.90 -0.79
N GLY A 413 -10.89 9.33 0.45
CA GLY A 413 -10.42 8.67 1.65
C GLY A 413 -8.94 8.92 1.99
N ILE A 414 -8.38 8.09 2.88
CA ILE A 414 -7.03 8.20 3.43
C ILE A 414 -6.48 6.79 3.67
N ASP A 415 -5.16 6.58 3.66
CA ASP A 415 -4.61 5.28 4.09
C ASP A 415 -4.85 5.06 5.59
N GLY A 416 -5.09 3.80 5.95
CA GLY A 416 -5.28 3.42 7.35
C GLY A 416 -3.95 3.38 8.09
N PHE A 417 -3.84 4.18 9.15
CA PHE A 417 -2.67 4.24 10.02
C PHE A 417 -3.07 4.07 11.47
N PHE A 418 -2.16 3.50 12.24
CA PHE A 418 -2.11 3.67 13.68
C PHE A 418 -0.87 4.48 14.04
N ILE A 419 -1.01 5.45 14.98
CA ILE A 419 0.08 6.32 15.38
C ILE A 419 -0.02 6.58 16.88
N SER A 420 1.12 6.41 17.58
CA SER A 420 1.26 6.69 19.00
C SER A 420 2.50 7.52 19.29
N LYS A 421 2.40 8.40 20.27
CA LYS A 421 3.51 9.22 20.76
C LYS A 421 3.95 8.71 22.12
N LEU A 422 5.24 8.48 22.29
CA LEU A 422 5.83 7.84 23.46
C LEU A 422 6.99 8.66 24.02
N HIS A 423 7.26 8.47 25.32
CA HIS A 423 8.40 9.09 26.02
C HIS A 423 8.94 8.13 27.11
N LYS A 424 10.09 8.49 27.68
CA LYS A 424 10.53 7.91 28.94
C LYS A 424 9.90 8.67 30.10
N LYS A 425 9.44 7.96 31.13
CA LYS A 425 9.05 8.54 32.43
C LYS A 425 10.30 8.78 33.24
N PHE A 426 10.30 9.81 34.03
CA PHE A 426 11.36 10.16 35.00
C PHE A 426 11.09 9.51 36.36
#